data_7fc6cddb518e02144039d95a57725131
#
_entry.id   7fc6cddb518e02144039d95a57725131
#
_cell.length_a   1.000
_cell.length_b   1.000
_cell.length_c   1.000
_cell.angle_alpha   90.00
_cell.angle_beta   90.00
_cell.angle_gamma   90.00
#
_symmetry.space_group_name_H-M   'P 1'
#
loop_
_entity.id
_entity.type
_entity.pdbx_description
1 polymer ?
#
loop_
_entity_poly.entity_id
_entity_poly.type
_entity_poly.pdbx_seq_one_letter_code
_entity_poly.pdbx_strand_id
1 'polypeptide(L)'
;MLPERQVSRYHAKIVKEADRYVLYDLDSKNGTHLNGVQVKGSVPIRDGDEIQIALCVKLLFIGTDATIPLTVEEIEPKGNLELDKQQRSVIIGGKVLDPPLSLAQFRLLETLSDSGGAVVDRDSIVDVVWPGTGGIGVTEQAIDALVRRLRDRLAELDDYDYVVTVRGHGFRLDNEQH
;
A
#
# COMPACT_ATOMS: atom_id res chain seq x y z
N MET A 1 -5.45 9.99 6.15
CA MET A 1 -6.29 10.48 7.28
C MET A 1 -5.92 9.66 8.50
N LEU A 2 -5.41 10.27 9.55
CA LEU A 2 -5.02 9.54 10.77
C LEU A 2 -6.26 8.92 11.42
N PRO A 3 -6.18 7.72 12.03
CA PRO A 3 -7.33 7.08 12.68
C PRO A 3 -7.79 7.90 13.88
N GLU A 4 -8.83 8.71 13.70
CA GLU A 4 -9.31 9.74 14.64
C GLU A 4 -9.65 9.24 16.05
N ARG A 5 -9.83 7.93 16.24
CA ARG A 5 -10.15 7.34 17.53
C ARG A 5 -8.94 6.96 18.38
N GLN A 6 -7.75 6.86 17.79
CA GLN A 6 -6.54 6.40 18.46
C GLN A 6 -5.53 7.53 18.73
N VAL A 7 -5.57 8.59 17.92
CA VAL A 7 -4.67 9.72 18.01
C VAL A 7 -5.38 10.89 18.72
N SER A 8 -4.79 11.45 19.77
CA SER A 8 -5.30 12.64 20.45
C SER A 8 -5.17 13.87 19.55
N ARG A 9 -6.07 14.85 19.67
CA ARG A 9 -6.04 16.10 18.87
C ARG A 9 -4.71 16.86 19.02
N TYR A 10 -4.15 16.85 20.22
CA TYR A 10 -2.80 17.31 20.53
C TYR A 10 -2.10 16.10 21.15
N HIS A 11 -1.36 15.34 20.36
CA HIS A 11 -0.77 14.07 20.78
C HIS A 11 0.67 14.27 21.25
N ALA A 12 1.47 14.86 20.39
CA ALA A 12 2.86 15.15 20.63
C ALA A 12 3.27 16.44 19.90
N LYS A 13 4.39 17.04 20.30
CA LYS A 13 5.00 18.17 19.61
C LYS A 13 6.51 18.01 19.54
N ILE A 14 7.11 18.55 18.50
CA ILE A 14 8.56 18.67 18.35
C ILE A 14 8.91 20.16 18.48
N VAL A 15 9.88 20.46 19.31
CA VAL A 15 10.38 21.83 19.54
C VAL A 15 11.88 21.87 19.26
N LYS A 16 12.35 22.89 18.53
CA LYS A 16 13.79 23.16 18.38
C LYS A 16 14.24 23.97 19.59
N GLU A 17 15.12 23.41 20.38
CA GLU A 17 15.73 24.04 21.57
C GLU A 17 17.23 24.23 21.31
N ALA A 18 17.65 25.48 21.07
CA ALA A 18 19.02 25.82 20.70
C ALA A 18 19.49 24.96 19.48
N ASP A 19 20.34 23.98 19.68
CA ASP A 19 20.94 23.15 18.64
C ASP A 19 20.39 21.71 18.58
N ARG A 20 19.28 21.45 19.25
CA ARG A 20 18.66 20.10 19.30
C ARG A 20 17.16 20.17 19.14
N TYR A 21 16.59 19.09 18.66
CA TYR A 21 15.15 18.90 18.65
C TYR A 21 14.72 18.06 19.83
N VAL A 22 13.58 18.38 20.42
CA VAL A 22 13.00 17.69 21.55
C VAL A 22 11.56 17.31 21.24
N LEU A 23 11.25 16.03 21.39
CA LEU A 23 9.91 15.48 21.26
C LEU A 23 9.22 15.51 22.63
N TYR A 24 8.02 16.06 22.69
CA TYR A 24 7.16 16.10 23.86
C TYR A 24 5.90 15.28 23.61
N ASP A 25 5.60 14.33 24.46
CA ASP A 25 4.25 13.77 24.55
C ASP A 25 3.34 14.74 25.31
N LEU A 26 2.16 15.03 24.80
CA LEU A 26 1.22 15.99 25.37
C LEU A 26 0.13 15.29 26.20
N ASP A 27 0.53 14.32 27.01
CA ASP A 27 -0.37 13.49 27.82
C ASP A 27 -1.38 12.75 26.93
N SER A 28 -0.86 12.14 25.88
CA SER A 28 -1.66 11.47 24.87
C SER A 28 -2.28 10.18 25.39
N LYS A 29 -3.49 9.85 24.92
CA LYS A 29 -4.25 8.70 25.41
C LYS A 29 -3.54 7.36 25.17
N ASN A 30 -2.88 7.20 24.03
CA ASN A 30 -2.25 5.95 23.60
C ASN A 30 -0.72 6.03 23.53
N GLY A 31 -0.13 7.13 24.00
CA GLY A 31 1.32 7.32 24.13
C GLY A 31 2.04 7.60 22.81
N THR A 32 3.19 8.25 22.96
CA THR A 32 4.18 8.47 21.90
C THR A 32 5.39 7.58 22.21
N HIS A 33 5.98 6.97 21.20
CA HIS A 33 7.18 6.15 21.34
C HIS A 33 8.31 6.71 20.46
N LEU A 34 9.53 6.62 20.95
CA LEU A 34 10.75 6.93 20.20
C LEU A 34 11.60 5.66 20.09
N ASN A 35 11.89 5.22 18.87
CA ASN A 35 12.64 3.99 18.59
C ASN A 35 12.10 2.77 19.39
N GLY A 36 10.77 2.67 19.51
CA GLY A 36 10.09 1.59 20.23
C GLY A 36 9.96 1.80 21.74
N VAL A 37 10.54 2.85 22.31
CA VAL A 37 10.48 3.16 23.76
C VAL A 37 9.45 4.26 24.01
N GLN A 38 8.53 4.03 24.95
CA GLN A 38 7.50 5.02 25.29
C GLN A 38 8.12 6.29 25.89
N VAL A 39 7.77 7.43 25.33
CA VAL A 39 8.19 8.75 25.80
C VAL A 39 7.34 9.15 27.00
N LYS A 40 7.98 9.47 28.12
CA LYS A 40 7.35 10.04 29.29
C LYS A 40 7.79 11.48 29.46
N GLY A 41 6.91 12.41 29.05
CA GLY A 41 7.19 13.85 29.08
C GLY A 41 7.95 14.32 27.85
N SER A 42 9.29 14.42 27.90
CA SER A 42 10.09 14.89 26.78
C SER A 42 11.36 14.09 26.58
N VAL A 43 11.82 14.00 25.32
CA VAL A 43 13.05 13.30 24.97
C VAL A 43 13.74 14.02 23.79
N PRO A 44 15.08 14.19 23.82
CA PRO A 44 15.81 14.72 22.68
C PRO A 44 15.75 13.71 21.53
N ILE A 45 15.54 14.22 20.32
CA ILE A 45 15.51 13.42 19.09
C ILE A 45 16.65 13.83 18.16
N ARG A 46 17.10 12.87 17.35
CA ARG A 46 18.18 13.01 16.37
C ARG A 46 17.68 12.62 15.01
N ASP A 47 18.46 12.99 14.00
CA ASP A 47 18.22 12.55 12.65
C ASP A 47 18.22 11.01 12.57
N GLY A 48 17.23 10.46 11.85
CA GLY A 48 17.02 9.03 11.74
C GLY A 48 16.18 8.38 12.87
N ASP A 49 15.73 9.13 13.87
CA ASP A 49 14.88 8.57 14.92
C ASP A 49 13.46 8.25 14.44
N GLU A 50 12.97 7.06 14.77
CA GLU A 50 11.59 6.64 14.51
C GLU A 50 10.67 7.12 15.63
N ILE A 51 9.70 7.95 15.29
CA ILE A 51 8.64 8.41 16.19
C ILE A 51 7.37 7.65 15.89
N GLN A 52 6.79 6.99 16.89
CA GLN A 52 5.55 6.26 16.73
C GLN A 52 4.45 6.88 17.60
N ILE A 53 3.33 7.23 16.96
CA ILE A 53 2.18 7.89 17.58
C ILE A 53 1.05 6.89 17.73
N ALA A 54 0.55 6.69 18.95
CA ALA A 54 -0.58 5.81 19.28
C ALA A 54 -0.42 4.37 18.73
N LEU A 55 0.81 3.89 18.52
CA LEU A 55 1.15 2.59 17.92
C LEU A 55 0.59 2.38 16.50
N CYS A 56 0.01 3.38 15.88
CA CYS A 56 -0.62 3.28 14.55
C CYS A 56 0.00 4.18 13.50
N VAL A 57 0.81 5.17 13.88
CA VAL A 57 1.51 6.05 12.94
C VAL A 57 2.99 6.03 13.25
N LYS A 58 3.80 5.72 12.24
CA LYS A 58 5.26 5.79 12.31
C LYS A 58 5.76 6.97 11.50
N LEU A 59 6.65 7.77 12.06
CA LEU A 59 7.29 8.94 11.45
C LEU A 59 8.79 8.81 11.61
N LEU A 60 9.54 9.11 10.57
CA LEU A 60 10.99 9.24 10.64
C LEU A 60 11.32 10.73 10.81
N PHE A 61 12.10 11.06 11.84
CA PHE A 61 12.56 12.43 12.02
C PHE A 61 13.79 12.70 11.17
N ILE A 62 13.72 13.74 10.32
CA ILE A 62 14.84 14.21 9.49
C ILE A 62 15.12 15.65 9.90
N GLY A 63 16.28 15.88 10.50
CA GLY A 63 16.74 17.21 10.90
C GLY A 63 17.18 18.05 9.69
N THR A 64 16.95 19.37 9.75
CA THR A 64 17.21 20.29 8.62
C THR A 64 18.69 20.61 8.36
N ASP A 65 19.62 20.14 9.20
CA ASP A 65 21.05 20.48 9.09
C ASP A 65 21.88 19.41 8.37
N ALA A 66 21.26 18.33 7.91
CA ALA A 66 21.90 17.33 7.10
C ALA A 66 21.60 17.54 5.62
N THR A 67 22.56 18.15 4.90
CA THR A 67 22.65 17.97 3.45
C THR A 67 23.16 16.55 3.21
N ILE A 68 22.35 15.56 3.52
CA ILE A 68 22.59 14.21 3.07
C ILE A 68 22.05 14.20 1.65
N PRO A 69 22.87 13.81 0.62
CA PRO A 69 22.26 13.36 -0.61
C PRO A 69 21.35 12.22 -0.18
N LEU A 70 20.05 12.41 -0.31
CA LEU A 70 19.09 11.34 -0.26
C LEU A 70 19.52 10.34 -1.33
N THR A 71 20.33 9.35 -0.93
CA THR A 71 20.08 8.03 -1.45
C THR A 71 18.71 7.72 -0.87
N VAL A 72 17.71 8.00 -1.68
CA VAL A 72 16.39 7.45 -1.53
C VAL A 72 16.63 5.93 -1.56
N GLU A 73 16.89 5.32 -0.40
CA GLU A 73 16.38 3.98 -0.20
C GLU A 73 14.88 4.21 -0.31
N GLU A 74 14.40 3.90 -1.48
CA GLU A 74 13.04 4.03 -1.90
C GLU A 74 12.18 3.53 -0.76
N ILE A 75 11.47 4.46 -0.10
CA ILE A 75 10.18 4.10 0.47
C ILE A 75 9.41 3.78 -0.81
N GLU A 76 9.52 2.54 -1.26
CA GLU A 76 8.73 2.07 -2.39
C GLU A 76 7.29 2.34 -1.98
N PRO A 77 6.58 3.23 -2.66
CA PRO A 77 5.19 3.47 -2.34
C PRO A 77 4.49 2.13 -2.52
N LYS A 78 4.10 1.50 -1.41
CA LYS A 78 3.27 0.30 -1.46
C LYS A 78 2.04 0.67 -2.26
N GLY A 79 1.75 -0.09 -3.31
CA GLY A 79 0.58 0.14 -4.13
C GLY A 79 0.82 0.87 -5.46
N ASN A 80 2.06 0.98 -5.95
CA ASN A 80 2.34 1.51 -7.29
C ASN A 80 2.43 0.38 -8.32
N LEU A 81 1.26 -0.13 -8.72
CA LEU A 81 1.16 -1.10 -9.80
C LEU A 81 0.94 -0.38 -11.13
N GLU A 82 1.84 -0.58 -12.06
CA GLU A 82 1.77 -0.07 -13.43
C GLU A 82 1.62 -1.21 -14.44
N LEU A 83 0.79 -1.01 -15.45
CA LEU A 83 0.56 -1.95 -16.52
C LEU A 83 1.11 -1.42 -17.84
N ASP A 84 2.08 -2.10 -18.42
CA ASP A 84 2.46 -1.89 -19.81
C ASP A 84 1.61 -2.81 -20.72
N LYS A 85 0.60 -2.22 -21.34
CA LYS A 85 -0.32 -2.94 -22.24
C LYS A 85 0.34 -3.42 -23.53
N GLN A 86 1.40 -2.75 -23.99
CA GLN A 86 2.09 -3.10 -25.23
C GLN A 86 2.98 -4.34 -25.02
N GLN A 87 3.73 -4.34 -23.92
CA GLN A 87 4.63 -5.44 -23.57
C GLN A 87 3.96 -6.52 -22.73
N ARG A 88 2.72 -6.28 -22.25
CA ARG A 88 1.97 -7.13 -21.31
C ARG A 88 2.79 -7.41 -20.05
N SER A 89 3.50 -6.41 -19.58
CA SER A 89 4.27 -6.49 -18.36
C SER A 89 3.59 -5.75 -17.21
N VAL A 90 3.86 -6.22 -16.00
CA VAL A 90 3.42 -5.62 -14.76
C VAL A 90 4.64 -5.11 -14.04
N ILE A 91 4.57 -3.86 -13.59
CA ILE A 91 5.65 -3.19 -12.87
C ILE A 91 5.08 -2.79 -11.52
N ILE A 92 5.77 -3.15 -10.44
CA ILE A 92 5.41 -2.76 -9.07
C ILE A 92 6.67 -2.20 -8.41
N GLY A 93 6.60 -0.94 -7.95
CA GLY A 93 7.75 -0.30 -7.32
C GLY A 93 8.99 -0.28 -8.22
N GLY A 94 8.83 -0.07 -9.54
CA GLY A 94 9.92 -0.09 -10.50
C GLY A 94 10.46 -1.48 -10.89
N LYS A 95 9.97 -2.56 -10.26
CA LYS A 95 10.36 -3.95 -10.56
C LYS A 95 9.38 -4.58 -11.53
N VAL A 96 9.89 -5.20 -12.58
CA VAL A 96 9.08 -5.91 -13.57
C VAL A 96 8.81 -7.33 -13.09
N LEU A 97 7.55 -7.77 -13.19
CA LEU A 97 7.16 -9.13 -12.84
C LEU A 97 7.71 -10.13 -13.88
N ASP A 98 8.59 -11.03 -13.43
CA ASP A 98 9.19 -12.07 -14.26
C ASP A 98 9.04 -13.45 -13.58
N PRO A 99 8.55 -14.47 -14.28
CA PRO A 99 8.01 -14.45 -15.65
C PRO A 99 6.71 -13.64 -15.75
N PRO A 100 6.33 -13.16 -16.96
CA PRO A 100 5.13 -12.34 -17.14
C PRO A 100 3.85 -13.11 -16.80
N LEU A 101 2.77 -12.38 -16.52
CA LEU A 101 1.46 -12.96 -16.27
C LEU A 101 0.96 -13.79 -17.47
N SER A 102 0.20 -14.86 -17.20
CA SER A 102 -0.55 -15.54 -18.26
C SER A 102 -1.56 -14.59 -18.90
N LEU A 103 -1.97 -14.90 -20.14
CA LEU A 103 -2.93 -14.05 -20.85
C LEU A 103 -4.23 -13.83 -20.07
N ALA A 104 -4.73 -14.86 -19.39
CA ALA A 104 -5.95 -14.76 -18.58
C ALA A 104 -5.75 -13.86 -17.35
N GLN A 105 -4.61 -13.99 -16.66
CA GLN A 105 -4.28 -13.14 -15.51
C GLN A 105 -4.07 -11.68 -15.95
N PHE A 106 -3.39 -11.46 -17.07
CA PHE A 106 -3.16 -10.12 -17.60
C PHE A 106 -4.48 -9.43 -17.98
N ARG A 107 -5.37 -10.12 -18.73
CA ARG A 107 -6.69 -9.58 -19.07
C ARG A 107 -7.53 -9.24 -17.85
N LEU A 108 -7.52 -10.09 -16.82
CA LEU A 108 -8.19 -9.80 -15.57
C LEU A 108 -7.64 -8.52 -14.92
N LEU A 109 -6.33 -8.43 -14.78
CA LEU A 109 -5.69 -7.27 -14.15
C LEU A 109 -5.91 -5.98 -14.96
N GLU A 110 -5.83 -6.07 -16.30
CA GLU A 110 -6.11 -4.95 -17.21
C GLU A 110 -7.55 -4.46 -17.05
N THR A 111 -8.52 -5.37 -17.01
CA THR A 111 -9.95 -5.02 -16.81
C THR A 111 -10.17 -4.32 -15.48
N LEU A 112 -9.56 -4.81 -14.41
CA LEU A 112 -9.63 -4.19 -13.09
C LEU A 112 -8.94 -2.81 -13.06
N SER A 113 -7.83 -2.66 -13.78
CA SER A 113 -7.10 -1.40 -13.90
C SER A 113 -7.91 -0.35 -14.66
N ASP A 114 -8.51 -0.75 -15.79
CA ASP A 114 -9.31 0.14 -16.63
C ASP A 114 -10.59 0.61 -15.94
N SER A 115 -11.07 -0.13 -14.94
CA SER A 115 -12.22 0.27 -14.12
C SER A 115 -11.91 1.42 -13.16
N GLY A 116 -10.63 1.83 -12.99
CA GLY A 116 -10.25 2.95 -12.15
C GLY A 116 -10.64 2.79 -10.66
N GLY A 117 -10.54 1.55 -10.14
CA GLY A 117 -10.91 1.23 -8.76
C GLY A 117 -12.39 0.90 -8.55
N ALA A 118 -13.22 1.02 -9.59
CA ALA A 118 -14.60 0.56 -9.53
C ALA A 118 -14.69 -0.97 -9.47
N VAL A 119 -15.79 -1.47 -8.92
CA VAL A 119 -16.03 -2.92 -8.84
C VAL A 119 -16.41 -3.46 -10.21
N VAL A 120 -15.69 -4.48 -10.65
CA VAL A 120 -16.01 -5.26 -11.87
C VAL A 120 -16.72 -6.52 -11.45
N ASP A 121 -17.89 -6.74 -11.99
CA ASP A 121 -18.71 -7.93 -11.72
C ASP A 121 -18.11 -9.18 -12.38
N ARG A 122 -18.56 -10.36 -11.91
CA ARG A 122 -18.04 -11.65 -12.36
C ARG A 122 -18.35 -11.95 -13.82
N ASP A 123 -19.51 -11.53 -14.31
CA ASP A 123 -19.94 -11.78 -15.69
C ASP A 123 -19.08 -10.97 -16.66
N SER A 124 -18.82 -9.70 -16.35
CA SER A 124 -17.89 -8.86 -17.12
C SER A 124 -16.46 -9.45 -17.17
N ILE A 125 -16.00 -10.04 -16.07
CA ILE A 125 -14.69 -10.72 -16.04
C ILE A 125 -14.69 -11.94 -16.98
N VAL A 126 -15.77 -12.74 -16.98
CA VAL A 126 -15.89 -13.91 -17.86
C VAL A 126 -15.82 -13.51 -19.31
N ASP A 127 -16.55 -12.48 -19.72
CA ASP A 127 -16.62 -12.01 -21.10
C ASP A 127 -15.25 -11.55 -21.63
N VAL A 128 -14.46 -10.90 -20.78
CA VAL A 128 -13.13 -10.39 -21.18
C VAL A 128 -12.05 -11.46 -21.11
N VAL A 129 -12.05 -12.28 -20.07
CA VAL A 129 -11.00 -13.28 -19.85
C VAL A 129 -11.16 -14.48 -20.75
N TRP A 130 -12.42 -14.91 -20.98
CA TRP A 130 -12.76 -16.06 -21.83
C TRP A 130 -13.70 -15.66 -22.97
N PRO A 131 -13.26 -14.82 -23.92
CA PRO A 131 -14.10 -14.34 -25.01
C PRO A 131 -14.60 -15.51 -25.87
N GLY A 132 -15.89 -15.48 -26.24
CA GLY A 132 -16.50 -16.48 -27.11
C GLY A 132 -17.05 -17.71 -26.37
N THR A 133 -16.86 -17.84 -25.07
CA THR A 133 -17.50 -18.93 -24.30
C THR A 133 -18.95 -18.61 -23.92
N GLY A 134 -19.34 -17.32 -23.94
CA GLY A 134 -20.65 -16.87 -23.47
C GLY A 134 -20.94 -17.28 -22.01
N GLY A 135 -19.89 -17.48 -21.23
CA GLY A 135 -19.99 -17.98 -19.86
C GLY A 135 -20.21 -19.50 -19.75
N ILE A 136 -20.36 -20.21 -20.86
CA ILE A 136 -20.61 -21.66 -20.85
C ILE A 136 -19.34 -22.39 -20.39
N GLY A 137 -19.44 -23.09 -19.24
CA GLY A 137 -18.34 -23.87 -18.70
C GLY A 137 -17.38 -23.09 -17.80
N VAL A 138 -17.54 -21.77 -17.64
CA VAL A 138 -16.77 -20.98 -16.66
C VAL A 138 -17.53 -20.99 -15.34
N THR A 139 -16.95 -21.61 -14.34
CA THR A 139 -17.53 -21.64 -12.98
C THR A 139 -17.02 -20.49 -12.15
N GLU A 140 -17.77 -20.09 -11.11
CA GLU A 140 -17.30 -19.09 -10.13
C GLU A 140 -15.95 -19.49 -9.52
N GLN A 141 -15.76 -20.80 -9.29
CA GLN A 141 -14.51 -21.35 -8.78
C GLN A 141 -13.32 -21.13 -9.74
N ALA A 142 -13.58 -21.12 -11.06
CA ALA A 142 -12.53 -20.83 -12.05
C ALA A 142 -12.08 -19.36 -11.97
N ILE A 143 -13.03 -18.45 -11.74
CA ILE A 143 -12.73 -17.03 -11.53
C ILE A 143 -11.95 -16.83 -10.23
N ASP A 144 -12.41 -17.43 -9.13
CA ASP A 144 -11.75 -17.33 -7.83
C ASP A 144 -10.33 -17.93 -7.85
N ALA A 145 -10.15 -19.04 -8.57
CA ALA A 145 -8.84 -19.63 -8.78
C ALA A 145 -7.90 -18.74 -9.62
N LEU A 146 -8.44 -18.05 -10.62
CA LEU A 146 -7.68 -17.10 -11.43
C LEU A 146 -7.25 -15.89 -10.59
N VAL A 147 -8.17 -15.31 -9.82
CA VAL A 147 -7.89 -14.20 -8.90
C VAL A 147 -6.84 -14.58 -7.87
N ARG A 148 -6.96 -15.75 -7.26
CA ARG A 148 -5.96 -16.26 -6.31
C ARG A 148 -4.57 -16.35 -6.95
N ARG A 149 -4.47 -16.98 -8.14
CA ARG A 149 -3.18 -17.08 -8.84
C ARG A 149 -2.62 -15.71 -9.23
N LEU A 150 -3.48 -14.75 -9.56
CA LEU A 150 -3.04 -13.38 -9.83
C LEU A 150 -2.46 -12.74 -8.57
N ARG A 151 -3.16 -12.84 -7.42
CA ARG A 151 -2.66 -12.34 -6.14
C ARG A 151 -1.32 -12.98 -5.76
N ASP A 152 -1.22 -14.30 -5.87
CA ASP A 152 0.03 -15.04 -5.58
C ASP A 152 1.19 -14.52 -6.43
N ARG A 153 0.93 -14.16 -7.69
CA ARG A 153 1.96 -13.60 -8.60
C ARG A 153 2.34 -12.17 -8.25
N LEU A 154 1.38 -11.32 -7.89
CA LEU A 154 1.66 -9.94 -7.50
C LEU A 154 2.41 -9.88 -6.16
N ALA A 155 2.10 -10.80 -5.25
CA ALA A 155 2.78 -10.94 -3.95
C ALA A 155 4.28 -11.31 -4.05
N GLU A 156 4.74 -11.75 -5.22
CA GLU A 156 6.18 -11.97 -5.44
C GLU A 156 6.98 -10.66 -5.50
N LEU A 157 6.32 -9.54 -5.81
CA LEU A 157 6.95 -8.23 -5.88
C LEU A 157 6.63 -7.33 -4.69
N ASP A 158 5.40 -7.42 -4.14
CA ASP A 158 4.94 -6.59 -3.03
C ASP A 158 3.83 -7.30 -2.25
N ASP A 159 3.87 -7.21 -0.92
CA ASP A 159 2.87 -7.80 0.00
C ASP A 159 1.54 -7.04 0.03
N TYR A 160 1.30 -6.11 -0.89
CA TYR A 160 0.08 -5.32 -0.95
C TYR A 160 -1.06 -6.06 -1.67
N ASP A 161 -2.26 -6.00 -1.10
CA ASP A 161 -3.47 -6.63 -1.65
C ASP A 161 -4.09 -5.80 -2.79
N TYR A 162 -3.47 -5.81 -3.98
CA TYR A 162 -3.94 -5.07 -5.16
C TYR A 162 -5.33 -5.47 -5.64
N VAL A 163 -5.72 -6.72 -5.49
CA VAL A 163 -7.00 -7.23 -5.98
C VAL A 163 -7.93 -7.53 -4.81
N VAL A 164 -8.90 -6.67 -4.59
CA VAL A 164 -9.84 -6.76 -3.46
C VAL A 164 -11.13 -7.44 -3.90
N THR A 165 -11.61 -8.39 -3.08
CA THR A 165 -12.91 -9.04 -3.27
C THR A 165 -14.02 -8.20 -2.64
N VAL A 166 -15.02 -7.81 -3.43
CA VAL A 166 -16.24 -7.17 -2.95
C VAL A 166 -17.35 -8.22 -2.92
N ARG A 167 -17.67 -8.70 -1.71
CA ARG A 167 -18.62 -9.80 -1.52
C ARG A 167 -19.94 -9.54 -2.20
N GLY A 168 -20.41 -10.50 -3.00
CA GLY A 168 -21.68 -10.43 -3.73
C GLY A 168 -21.68 -9.51 -4.95
N HIS A 169 -20.58 -8.82 -5.27
CA HIS A 169 -20.49 -7.87 -6.38
C HIS A 169 -19.39 -8.21 -7.39
N GLY A 170 -18.21 -8.63 -6.92
CA GLY A 170 -17.08 -8.93 -7.82
C GLY A 170 -15.72 -8.58 -7.23
N PHE A 171 -14.86 -7.97 -8.04
CA PHE A 171 -13.51 -7.60 -7.67
C PHE A 171 -13.20 -6.16 -8.09
N ARG A 172 -12.29 -5.50 -7.37
CA ARG A 172 -11.75 -4.20 -7.75
C ARG A 172 -10.23 -4.19 -7.62
N LEU A 173 -9.58 -3.33 -8.39
CA LEU A 173 -8.17 -3.01 -8.18
C LEU A 173 -8.08 -1.93 -7.10
N ASP A 174 -7.24 -2.19 -6.11
CA ASP A 174 -6.82 -1.20 -5.12
C ASP A 174 -5.38 -0.81 -5.44
N ASN A 175 -5.21 0.33 -6.07
CA ASN A 175 -3.91 0.88 -6.45
C ASN A 175 -3.78 2.32 -5.94
N GLU A 176 -4.49 2.63 -4.84
CA GLU A 176 -4.45 3.96 -4.25
C GLU A 176 -3.11 4.16 -3.55
N GLN A 177 -2.34 5.11 -4.06
CA GLN A 177 -1.21 5.69 -3.35
C GLN A 177 -1.77 6.52 -2.19
N HIS A 178 -1.52 6.10 -0.99
CA HIS A 178 -1.78 6.89 0.22
C HIS A 178 -0.50 7.60 0.64
#